data_c26757a84c7dd0874e9a752b06c58149
#
_entry.id   c26757a84c7dd0874e9a752b06c58149
#
_cell.length_a   1.000
_cell.length_b   1.000
_cell.length_c   1.000
_cell.angle_alpha   90.00
_cell.angle_beta   90.00
_cell.angle_gamma   90.00
#
_symmetry.space_group_name_H-M   'P 1'
#
loop_
_entity.id
_entity.type
_entity.pdbx_description
1 polymer ?
#
loop_
_entity_poly.entity_id
_entity_poly.type
_entity_poly.pdbx_seq_one_letter_code
_entity_poly.pdbx_strand_id
1 'polypeptide(L)'
;MTHPLVKRHHWLVRVTHWLNAVVLTGMIASGLQIHGAYRHFGPRGAPYPVPNPWDGRDFPEWARLGGWLAGGLGWHFALGWLFTLGGVAYLGYLIGSGEWRALLFRPADVGPAIEMQKYYLGLRKEHPPQGKHNALQKGAYSFIVALGALSVLTGFAVYKPVQLWWLTALFGGYELARYWHFVAVWVFVGFTLLHVTLVFLVDPASLRAMITGWYRGRFPSHA
;
A
#
# COMPACT_ATOMS: atom_id res chain seq x y z
N MET A 1 -10.72 0.69 35.96
CA MET A 1 -11.59 1.60 35.16
C MET A 1 -11.77 1.00 33.78
N THR A 2 -12.97 0.62 33.38
CA THR A 2 -13.26 0.04 32.07
C THR A 2 -13.37 1.18 31.03
N HIS A 3 -12.49 1.22 30.07
CA HIS A 3 -12.58 2.18 28.99
C HIS A 3 -13.83 1.92 28.14
N PRO A 4 -14.60 2.96 27.75
CA PRO A 4 -15.77 2.78 26.91
C PRO A 4 -15.41 2.20 25.54
N LEU A 5 -16.28 1.37 24.99
CA LEU A 5 -16.18 0.89 23.63
C LEU A 5 -16.63 2.00 22.67
N VAL A 6 -15.75 2.37 21.75
CA VAL A 6 -16.03 3.41 20.73
C VAL A 6 -15.99 2.80 19.34
N LYS A 7 -16.98 3.11 18.50
CA LYS A 7 -16.98 2.69 17.09
C LYS A 7 -15.88 3.47 16.35
N ARG A 8 -14.87 2.76 15.83
CA ARG A 8 -13.68 3.38 15.20
C ARG A 8 -13.70 3.29 13.68
N HIS A 9 -14.10 2.14 13.12
CA HIS A 9 -14.04 1.90 11.70
C HIS A 9 -15.41 1.57 11.12
N HIS A 10 -15.75 2.23 10.00
CA HIS A 10 -16.91 1.87 9.19
C HIS A 10 -16.72 0.47 8.59
N TRP A 11 -17.83 -0.27 8.42
CA TRP A 11 -17.75 -1.64 7.91
C TRP A 11 -17.06 -1.73 6.54
N LEU A 12 -17.30 -0.77 5.65
CA LEU A 12 -16.71 -0.71 4.31
C LEU A 12 -15.17 -0.60 4.39
N VAL A 13 -14.63 0.24 5.29
CA VAL A 13 -13.18 0.36 5.52
C VAL A 13 -12.59 -0.98 5.96
N ARG A 14 -13.29 -1.71 6.82
CA ARG A 14 -12.85 -3.01 7.31
C ARG A 14 -12.86 -4.08 6.22
N VAL A 15 -13.93 -4.14 5.45
CA VAL A 15 -14.05 -5.11 4.33
C VAL A 15 -12.99 -4.83 3.27
N THR A 16 -12.83 -3.58 2.84
CA THR A 16 -11.81 -3.22 1.85
C THR A 16 -10.39 -3.47 2.35
N HIS A 17 -10.12 -3.23 3.63
CA HIS A 17 -8.81 -3.51 4.23
C HIS A 17 -8.45 -5.01 4.14
N TRP A 18 -9.34 -5.89 4.62
CA TRP A 18 -9.07 -7.33 4.61
C TRP A 18 -9.09 -7.92 3.20
N LEU A 19 -9.98 -7.46 2.34
CA LEU A 19 -9.96 -7.82 0.94
C LEU A 19 -8.63 -7.44 0.28
N ASN A 20 -8.16 -6.20 0.51
CA ASN A 20 -6.89 -5.75 -0.05
C ASN A 20 -5.69 -6.52 0.51
N ALA A 21 -5.71 -6.99 1.75
CA ALA A 21 -4.64 -7.84 2.28
C ALA A 21 -4.50 -9.14 1.47
N VAL A 22 -5.62 -9.81 1.16
CA VAL A 22 -5.64 -11.04 0.35
C VAL A 22 -5.28 -10.74 -1.11
N VAL A 23 -5.94 -9.74 -1.71
CA VAL A 23 -5.75 -9.36 -3.11
C VAL A 23 -4.30 -8.92 -3.36
N LEU A 24 -3.72 -8.09 -2.49
CA LEU A 24 -2.34 -7.62 -2.63
C LEU A 24 -1.34 -8.77 -2.55
N THR A 25 -1.54 -9.71 -1.62
CA THR A 25 -0.70 -10.92 -1.52
C THR A 25 -0.73 -11.72 -2.81
N GLY A 26 -1.91 -11.97 -3.37
CA GLY A 26 -2.07 -12.66 -4.64
C GLY A 26 -1.50 -11.88 -5.84
N MET A 27 -1.65 -10.55 -5.85
CA MET A 27 -1.06 -9.65 -6.87
C MET A 27 0.47 -9.73 -6.86
N ILE A 28 1.08 -9.67 -5.67
CA ILE A 28 2.53 -9.80 -5.52
C ILE A 28 2.97 -11.19 -6.04
N ALA A 29 2.37 -12.25 -5.54
CA ALA A 29 2.75 -13.62 -5.91
C ALA A 29 2.57 -13.91 -7.42
N SER A 30 1.48 -13.44 -8.03
CA SER A 30 1.27 -13.57 -9.49
C SER A 30 2.20 -12.67 -10.29
N GLY A 31 2.53 -11.48 -9.80
CA GLY A 31 3.52 -10.58 -10.39
C GLY A 31 4.92 -11.19 -10.40
N LEU A 32 5.34 -11.85 -9.32
CA LEU A 32 6.61 -12.58 -9.25
C LEU A 32 6.64 -13.77 -10.23
N GLN A 33 5.50 -14.44 -10.47
CA GLN A 33 5.38 -15.46 -11.50
C GLN A 33 5.58 -14.90 -12.91
N ILE A 34 4.99 -13.73 -13.19
CA ILE A 34 5.16 -13.04 -14.50
C ILE A 34 6.62 -12.59 -14.67
N HIS A 35 7.24 -12.02 -13.63
CA HIS A 35 8.64 -11.62 -13.65
C HIS A 35 9.57 -12.79 -14.01
N GLY A 36 9.29 -14.00 -13.51
CA GLY A 36 10.07 -15.20 -13.81
C GLY A 36 10.13 -15.56 -15.31
N ALA A 37 9.17 -15.12 -16.13
CA ALA A 37 9.20 -15.34 -17.57
C ALA A 37 10.16 -14.40 -18.32
N TYR A 38 10.39 -13.19 -17.81
CA TYR A 38 11.37 -12.25 -18.33
C TYR A 38 11.97 -11.43 -17.19
N ARG A 39 13.13 -11.90 -16.72
CA ARG A 39 13.78 -11.45 -15.47
C ARG A 39 14.61 -10.18 -15.61
N HIS A 40 14.78 -9.69 -16.84
CA HIS A 40 15.57 -8.51 -17.12
C HIS A 40 14.66 -7.30 -17.36
N PHE A 41 15.14 -6.10 -17.00
CA PHE A 41 14.52 -4.84 -17.36
C PHE A 41 15.30 -4.19 -18.49
N GLY A 42 14.61 -3.49 -19.37
CA GLY A 42 15.18 -2.83 -20.54
C GLY A 42 14.98 -3.60 -21.84
N PRO A 43 15.30 -2.96 -22.97
CA PRO A 43 15.20 -3.56 -24.29
C PRO A 43 16.09 -4.80 -24.38
N ARG A 44 15.68 -5.80 -25.17
CA ARG A 44 16.48 -7.02 -25.38
C ARG A 44 17.88 -6.67 -25.90
N GLY A 45 18.90 -7.15 -25.17
CA GLY A 45 20.30 -6.94 -25.54
C GLY A 45 20.91 -5.61 -25.13
N ALA A 46 20.19 -4.75 -24.41
CA ALA A 46 20.72 -3.51 -23.87
C ALA A 46 20.72 -3.55 -22.33
N PRO A 47 21.79 -3.06 -21.66
CA PRO A 47 21.78 -2.90 -20.22
C PRO A 47 20.76 -1.83 -19.83
N TYR A 48 20.00 -2.10 -18.75
CA TYR A 48 19.07 -1.12 -18.23
C TYR A 48 19.78 -0.13 -17.29
N PRO A 49 19.59 1.17 -17.45
CA PRO A 49 20.39 2.17 -16.72
C PRO A 49 20.02 2.29 -15.22
N VAL A 50 18.97 1.61 -14.79
CA VAL A 50 18.50 1.68 -13.39
C VAL A 50 18.93 0.43 -12.64
N PRO A 51 19.55 0.57 -11.45
CA PRO A 51 19.98 -0.58 -10.65
C PRO A 51 18.81 -1.51 -10.30
N ASN A 52 18.96 -2.78 -10.62
CA ASN A 52 18.01 -3.82 -10.25
C ASN A 52 18.74 -4.98 -9.55
N PRO A 53 18.67 -5.09 -8.22
CA PRO A 53 19.33 -6.17 -7.46
C PRO A 53 18.76 -7.55 -7.78
N TRP A 54 17.59 -7.61 -8.44
CA TRP A 54 16.91 -8.85 -8.85
C TRP A 54 17.09 -9.20 -10.32
N ASP A 55 17.95 -8.45 -11.04
CA ASP A 55 18.18 -8.69 -12.46
C ASP A 55 18.69 -10.11 -12.70
N GLY A 56 18.06 -10.81 -13.64
CA GLY A 56 18.36 -12.20 -13.95
C GLY A 56 18.00 -13.23 -12.86
N ARG A 57 17.55 -12.82 -11.68
CA ARG A 57 17.21 -13.74 -10.57
C ARG A 57 15.77 -14.20 -10.64
N ASP A 58 15.53 -15.44 -10.19
CA ASP A 58 14.20 -15.98 -10.03
C ASP A 58 13.76 -15.98 -8.56
N PHE A 59 12.46 -16.03 -8.34
CA PHE A 59 11.86 -16.14 -7.02
C PHE A 59 11.48 -17.60 -6.73
N PRO A 60 11.53 -18.05 -5.46
CA PRO A 60 11.19 -19.41 -5.11
C PRO A 60 9.71 -19.73 -5.44
N GLU A 61 9.40 -20.95 -5.78
CA GLU A 61 8.08 -21.41 -6.22
C GLU A 61 6.97 -21.10 -5.20
N TRP A 62 7.26 -21.22 -3.89
CA TRP A 62 6.31 -20.91 -2.84
C TRP A 62 5.88 -19.43 -2.79
N ALA A 63 6.69 -18.52 -3.37
CA ALA A 63 6.38 -17.09 -3.45
C ALA A 63 5.62 -16.71 -4.72
N ARG A 64 5.38 -17.66 -5.63
CA ARG A 64 4.77 -17.44 -6.94
C ARG A 64 3.38 -18.03 -7.02
N LEU A 65 2.46 -17.35 -7.72
CA LEU A 65 1.10 -17.82 -7.97
C LEU A 65 0.84 -17.95 -9.46
N GLY A 66 0.28 -19.10 -9.87
CA GLY A 66 -0.15 -19.36 -11.24
C GLY A 66 0.62 -20.47 -11.96
N GLY A 67 1.76 -20.96 -11.40
CA GLY A 67 2.56 -22.09 -11.89
C GLY A 67 3.33 -21.81 -13.19
N TRP A 68 2.77 -21.03 -14.13
CA TRP A 68 3.31 -20.67 -15.44
C TRP A 68 2.88 -19.26 -15.85
N LEU A 69 3.44 -18.73 -16.95
CA LEU A 69 3.20 -17.33 -17.35
C LEU A 69 1.72 -16.98 -17.53
N ALA A 70 0.97 -17.78 -18.29
CA ALA A 70 -0.44 -17.48 -18.53
C ALA A 70 -1.30 -17.65 -17.28
N GLY A 71 -0.97 -18.56 -16.38
CA GLY A 71 -1.61 -18.69 -15.08
C GLY A 71 -1.32 -17.47 -14.19
N GLY A 72 -0.06 -17.03 -14.17
CA GLY A 72 0.33 -15.79 -13.48
C GLY A 72 -0.42 -14.57 -14.02
N LEU A 73 -0.50 -14.40 -15.34
CA LEU A 73 -1.25 -13.30 -15.98
C LEU A 73 -2.75 -13.35 -15.63
N GLY A 74 -3.35 -14.55 -15.69
CA GLY A 74 -4.77 -14.73 -15.35
C GLY A 74 -5.09 -14.30 -13.93
N TRP A 75 -4.32 -14.76 -12.95
CA TRP A 75 -4.46 -14.33 -11.56
C TRP A 75 -4.19 -12.85 -11.37
N HIS A 76 -3.12 -12.34 -11.97
CA HIS A 76 -2.72 -10.94 -11.82
C HIS A 76 -3.80 -9.99 -12.33
N PHE A 77 -4.39 -10.26 -13.50
CA PHE A 77 -5.45 -9.41 -14.05
C PHE A 77 -6.75 -9.53 -13.26
N ALA A 78 -7.15 -10.74 -12.85
CA ALA A 78 -8.35 -10.93 -12.04
C ALA A 78 -8.26 -10.17 -10.71
N LEU A 79 -7.15 -10.34 -9.99
CA LEU A 79 -6.90 -9.64 -8.73
C LEU A 79 -6.66 -8.15 -8.93
N GLY A 80 -6.04 -7.74 -10.05
CA GLY A 80 -5.81 -6.34 -10.41
C GLY A 80 -7.12 -5.57 -10.60
N TRP A 81 -8.13 -6.19 -11.22
CA TRP A 81 -9.46 -5.60 -11.29
C TRP A 81 -10.13 -5.49 -9.92
N LEU A 82 -10.02 -6.51 -9.07
CA LEU A 82 -10.53 -6.44 -7.69
C LEU A 82 -9.83 -5.34 -6.88
N PHE A 83 -8.51 -5.21 -7.02
CA PHE A 83 -7.73 -4.16 -6.38
C PHE A 83 -8.17 -2.77 -6.85
N THR A 84 -8.30 -2.59 -8.16
CA THR A 84 -8.71 -1.31 -8.76
C THR A 84 -10.12 -0.92 -8.34
N LEU A 85 -11.09 -1.83 -8.46
CA LEU A 85 -12.48 -1.55 -8.08
C LEU A 85 -12.63 -1.33 -6.58
N GLY A 86 -11.92 -2.10 -5.75
CA GLY A 86 -11.86 -1.90 -4.30
C GLY A 86 -11.26 -0.53 -3.95
N GLY A 87 -10.20 -0.11 -4.64
CA GLY A 87 -9.59 1.21 -4.50
C GLY A 87 -10.54 2.35 -4.87
N VAL A 88 -11.24 2.22 -6.01
CA VAL A 88 -12.25 3.20 -6.44
C VAL A 88 -13.39 3.31 -5.42
N ALA A 89 -13.90 2.18 -4.93
CA ALA A 89 -14.95 2.16 -3.90
C ALA A 89 -14.49 2.82 -2.60
N TYR A 90 -13.26 2.53 -2.18
CA TYR A 90 -12.67 3.15 -0.98
C TYR A 90 -12.48 4.66 -1.14
N LEU A 91 -11.92 5.11 -2.26
CA LEU A 91 -11.75 6.54 -2.55
C LEU A 91 -13.10 7.25 -2.66
N GLY A 92 -14.09 6.63 -3.31
CA GLY A 92 -15.46 7.15 -3.37
C GLY A 92 -16.07 7.33 -1.98
N TYR A 93 -15.86 6.35 -1.08
CA TYR A 93 -16.27 6.48 0.31
C TYR A 93 -15.55 7.64 1.02
N LEU A 94 -14.23 7.72 0.90
CA LEU A 94 -13.45 8.79 1.55
C LEU A 94 -13.90 10.18 1.10
N ILE A 95 -14.15 10.35 -0.19
CA ILE A 95 -14.58 11.62 -0.76
C ILE A 95 -16.02 11.94 -0.32
N GLY A 96 -16.93 10.98 -0.47
CA GLY A 96 -18.35 11.16 -0.15
C GLY A 96 -18.62 11.39 1.34
N SER A 97 -17.86 10.73 2.24
CA SER A 97 -17.95 10.93 3.69
C SER A 97 -17.18 12.16 4.21
N GLY A 98 -16.28 12.73 3.39
CA GLY A 98 -15.37 13.80 3.81
C GLY A 98 -14.21 13.34 4.70
N GLU A 99 -14.09 12.04 4.99
CA GLU A 99 -13.03 11.49 5.85
C GLU A 99 -11.62 11.72 5.30
N TRP A 100 -11.47 11.87 3.99
CA TRP A 100 -10.20 12.19 3.36
C TRP A 100 -9.50 13.42 3.98
N ARG A 101 -10.27 14.40 4.50
CA ARG A 101 -9.71 15.61 5.13
C ARG A 101 -8.94 15.30 6.42
N ALA A 102 -9.35 14.25 7.14
CA ALA A 102 -8.68 13.80 8.36
C ALA A 102 -7.50 12.85 8.09
N LEU A 103 -7.49 12.21 6.91
CA LEU A 103 -6.46 11.24 6.53
C LEU A 103 -5.33 11.85 5.69
N LEU A 104 -5.60 12.94 4.97
CA LEU A 104 -4.62 13.56 4.09
C LEU A 104 -3.49 14.20 4.89
N PHE A 105 -2.24 13.83 4.57
CA PHE A 105 -1.03 14.46 5.07
C PHE A 105 -0.84 15.82 4.39
N ARG A 106 -0.63 16.86 5.19
CA ARG A 106 -0.46 18.24 4.73
C ARG A 106 0.92 18.76 5.11
N PRO A 107 1.44 19.80 4.46
CA PRO A 107 2.70 20.43 4.85
C PRO A 107 2.77 20.81 6.34
N ALA A 108 1.65 21.23 6.93
CA ALA A 108 1.53 21.52 8.35
C ALA A 108 1.72 20.30 9.26
N ASP A 109 1.56 19.08 8.76
CA ASP A 109 1.75 17.86 9.52
C ASP A 109 3.24 17.43 9.64
N VAL A 110 4.16 18.05 8.88
CA VAL A 110 5.60 17.69 8.87
C VAL A 110 6.23 17.86 10.26
N GLY A 111 6.08 19.03 10.89
CA GLY A 111 6.59 19.27 12.24
C GLY A 111 6.04 18.27 13.27
N PRO A 112 4.70 18.13 13.40
CA PRO A 112 4.09 17.10 14.24
C PRO A 112 4.56 15.67 13.95
N ALA A 113 4.83 15.31 12.68
CA ALA A 113 5.34 14.00 12.33
C ALA A 113 6.76 13.77 12.88
N ILE A 114 7.63 14.77 12.77
CA ILE A 114 8.99 14.72 13.33
C ILE A 114 8.94 14.55 14.84
N GLU A 115 8.09 15.32 15.54
CA GLU A 115 7.96 15.21 16.98
C GLU A 115 7.40 13.85 17.43
N MET A 116 6.44 13.30 16.67
CA MET A 116 5.93 11.96 16.92
C MET A 116 7.00 10.89 16.67
N GLN A 117 7.83 11.05 15.63
CA GLN A 117 8.95 10.16 15.36
C GLN A 117 9.98 10.18 16.49
N LYS A 118 10.33 11.37 17.00
CA LYS A 118 11.21 11.51 18.17
C LYS A 118 10.66 10.80 19.40
N TYR A 119 9.34 10.90 19.63
CA TYR A 119 8.68 10.19 20.72
C TYR A 119 8.82 8.65 20.58
N TYR A 120 8.54 8.10 19.40
CA TYR A 120 8.68 6.65 19.17
C TYR A 120 10.13 6.15 19.24
N LEU A 121 11.12 7.01 18.96
CA LEU A 121 12.54 6.70 19.13
C LEU A 121 13.06 6.92 20.57
N GLY A 122 12.20 7.32 21.51
CA GLY A 122 12.58 7.60 22.89
C GLY A 122 13.37 8.92 23.09
N LEU A 123 13.48 9.73 22.03
CA LEU A 123 14.18 11.03 22.06
C LEU A 123 13.31 12.15 22.67
N ARG A 124 12.04 11.91 22.84
CA ARG A 124 11.07 12.79 23.51
C ARG A 124 10.30 12.00 24.55
N LYS A 125 10.18 12.53 25.78
CA LYS A 125 9.49 11.86 26.89
C LYS A 125 7.97 12.04 26.84
N GLU A 126 7.52 13.21 26.38
CA GLU A 126 6.11 13.57 26.33
C GLU A 126 5.48 13.19 25.00
N HIS A 127 4.29 12.59 25.07
CA HIS A 127 3.52 12.27 23.88
C HIS A 127 3.04 13.58 23.21
N PRO A 128 3.33 13.78 21.89
CA PRO A 128 2.85 14.99 21.20
C PRO A 128 1.32 15.04 21.13
N PRO A 129 0.72 16.26 21.14
CA PRO A 129 -0.71 16.40 20.91
C PRO A 129 -1.13 15.79 19.58
N GLN A 130 -2.25 15.08 19.55
CA GLN A 130 -2.76 14.46 18.33
C GLN A 130 -4.28 14.56 18.25
N GLY A 131 -4.80 14.64 17.02
CA GLY A 131 -6.24 14.52 16.73
C GLY A 131 -6.68 13.07 16.55
N LYS A 132 -7.73 12.84 15.73
CA LYS A 132 -8.25 11.51 15.35
C LYS A 132 -7.13 10.58 14.83
N HIS A 133 -6.19 11.13 14.08
CA HIS A 133 -4.99 10.46 13.57
C HIS A 133 -3.77 11.32 13.87
N ASN A 134 -2.67 10.70 14.28
CA ASN A 134 -1.42 11.41 14.40
C ASN A 134 -0.78 11.67 13.02
N ALA A 135 0.20 12.58 12.97
CA ALA A 135 0.79 13.00 11.71
C ALA A 135 1.50 11.86 10.95
N LEU A 136 2.13 10.90 11.65
CA LEU A 136 2.74 9.72 11.00
C LEU A 136 1.67 8.79 10.40
N GLN A 137 0.53 8.62 11.09
CA GLN A 137 -0.59 7.86 10.55
C GLN A 137 -1.18 8.50 9.29
N LYS A 138 -1.35 9.83 9.28
CA LYS A 138 -1.77 10.56 8.06
C LYS A 138 -0.77 10.37 6.93
N GLY A 139 0.53 10.43 7.21
CA GLY A 139 1.59 10.15 6.24
C GLY A 139 1.46 8.73 5.67
N ALA A 140 1.29 7.73 6.51
CA ALA A 140 1.13 6.34 6.10
C ALA A 140 -0.13 6.13 5.24
N TYR A 141 -1.27 6.74 5.60
CA TYR A 141 -2.51 6.66 4.80
C TYR A 141 -2.38 7.34 3.45
N SER A 142 -1.83 8.55 3.40
CA SER A 142 -1.59 9.26 2.14
C SER A 142 -0.63 8.50 1.24
N PHE A 143 0.44 7.96 1.82
CA PHE A 143 1.45 7.19 1.11
C PHE A 143 0.89 5.91 0.50
N ILE A 144 0.15 5.09 1.26
CA ILE A 144 -0.38 3.82 0.75
C ILE A 144 -1.43 4.02 -0.35
N VAL A 145 -2.25 5.09 -0.25
CA VAL A 145 -3.20 5.45 -1.30
C VAL A 145 -2.46 5.89 -2.57
N ALA A 146 -1.43 6.72 -2.45
CA ALA A 146 -0.61 7.15 -3.57
C ALA A 146 0.13 5.97 -4.23
N LEU A 147 0.69 5.06 -3.42
CA LEU A 147 1.35 3.85 -3.90
C LEU A 147 0.37 2.92 -4.64
N GLY A 148 -0.85 2.76 -4.12
CA GLY A 148 -1.92 2.02 -4.79
C GLY A 148 -2.27 2.63 -6.15
N ALA A 149 -2.46 3.94 -6.20
CA ALA A 149 -2.72 4.66 -7.45
C ALA A 149 -1.57 4.52 -8.44
N LEU A 150 -0.31 4.67 -8.00
CA LEU A 150 0.88 4.47 -8.82
C LEU A 150 0.92 3.05 -9.41
N SER A 151 0.62 2.03 -8.59
CA SER A 151 0.62 0.64 -9.04
C SER A 151 -0.46 0.36 -10.08
N VAL A 152 -1.67 0.91 -9.90
CA VAL A 152 -2.75 0.79 -10.89
C VAL A 152 -2.37 1.49 -12.19
N LEU A 153 -1.89 2.72 -12.13
CA LEU A 153 -1.52 3.50 -13.32
C LEU A 153 -0.36 2.85 -14.09
N THR A 154 0.70 2.44 -13.41
CA THR A 154 1.82 1.73 -14.04
C THR A 154 1.39 0.36 -14.59
N GLY A 155 0.51 -0.35 -13.87
CA GLY A 155 -0.08 -1.60 -14.33
C GLY A 155 -0.86 -1.43 -15.65
N PHE A 156 -1.71 -0.40 -15.76
CA PHE A 156 -2.41 -0.07 -17.02
C PHE A 156 -1.46 0.37 -18.12
N ALA A 157 -0.41 1.13 -17.81
CA ALA A 157 0.61 1.53 -18.79
C ALA A 157 1.33 0.32 -19.38
N VAL A 158 1.59 -0.72 -18.58
CA VAL A 158 2.21 -1.98 -19.02
C VAL A 158 1.20 -2.88 -19.75
N TYR A 159 -0.06 -2.90 -19.30
CA TYR A 159 -1.09 -3.77 -19.87
C TYR A 159 -1.57 -3.32 -21.25
N LYS A 160 -1.71 -2.02 -21.48
CA LYS A 160 -2.23 -1.42 -22.71
C LYS A 160 -1.33 -0.30 -23.24
N PRO A 161 -0.05 -0.59 -23.53
CA PRO A 161 0.94 0.47 -23.82
C PRO A 161 0.63 1.26 -25.09
N VAL A 162 -0.06 0.67 -26.06
CA VAL A 162 -0.45 1.35 -27.32
C VAL A 162 -1.70 2.19 -27.12
N GLN A 163 -2.74 1.62 -26.51
CA GLN A 163 -4.01 2.32 -26.26
C GLN A 163 -3.85 3.45 -25.24
N LEU A 164 -2.97 3.26 -24.26
CA LEU A 164 -2.64 4.23 -23.21
C LEU A 164 -1.23 4.80 -23.39
N TRP A 165 -0.85 5.09 -24.65
CA TRP A 165 0.50 5.55 -24.97
C TRP A 165 0.92 6.79 -24.18
N TRP A 166 -0.01 7.70 -23.92
CA TRP A 166 0.22 8.90 -23.12
C TRP A 166 0.57 8.57 -21.66
N LEU A 167 -0.09 7.55 -21.08
CA LEU A 167 0.20 7.08 -19.72
C LEU A 167 1.55 6.36 -19.67
N THR A 168 1.84 5.54 -20.68
CA THR A 168 3.13 4.86 -20.81
C THR A 168 4.26 5.88 -20.98
N ALA A 169 4.07 6.94 -21.78
CA ALA A 169 5.02 8.03 -21.94
C ALA A 169 5.24 8.81 -20.62
N LEU A 170 4.18 9.03 -19.82
CA LEU A 170 4.29 9.69 -18.53
C LEU A 170 5.27 8.98 -17.59
N PHE A 171 5.32 7.65 -17.63
CA PHE A 171 6.26 6.85 -16.84
C PHE A 171 7.61 6.61 -17.51
N GLY A 172 7.90 7.30 -18.62
CA GLY A 172 9.18 7.19 -19.32
C GLY A 172 9.28 6.01 -20.29
N GLY A 173 8.15 5.52 -20.79
CA GLY A 173 8.05 4.39 -21.71
C GLY A 173 7.71 3.06 -21.01
N TYR A 174 7.53 2.02 -21.82
CA TYR A 174 7.10 0.69 -21.37
C TYR A 174 8.02 0.08 -20.30
N GLU A 175 9.34 0.13 -20.54
CA GLU A 175 10.32 -0.50 -19.66
C GLU A 175 10.41 0.20 -18.31
N LEU A 176 10.34 1.55 -18.28
CA LEU A 176 10.31 2.30 -17.02
C LEU A 176 8.98 2.11 -16.27
N ALA A 177 7.84 2.08 -16.98
CA ALA A 177 6.55 1.78 -16.36
C ALA A 177 6.57 0.40 -15.69
N ARG A 178 7.13 -0.62 -16.37
CA ARG A 178 7.32 -1.97 -15.85
C ARG A 178 8.27 -1.99 -14.65
N TYR A 179 9.36 -1.23 -14.69
CA TYR A 179 10.30 -1.10 -13.59
C TYR A 179 9.62 -0.47 -12.36
N TRP A 180 8.91 0.65 -12.51
CA TRP A 180 8.20 1.30 -11.41
C TRP A 180 7.11 0.41 -10.82
N HIS A 181 6.41 -0.34 -11.66
CA HIS A 181 5.42 -1.32 -11.22
C HIS A 181 6.06 -2.41 -10.36
N PHE A 182 7.22 -2.91 -10.74
CA PHE A 182 7.98 -3.90 -9.97
C PHE A 182 8.56 -3.31 -8.67
N VAL A 183 9.09 -2.10 -8.70
CA VAL A 183 9.59 -1.41 -7.49
C VAL A 183 8.47 -1.24 -6.47
N ALA A 184 7.25 -0.91 -6.92
CA ALA A 184 6.09 -0.76 -6.04
C ALA A 184 5.80 -2.05 -5.24
N VAL A 185 6.10 -3.25 -5.77
CA VAL A 185 5.98 -4.53 -5.03
C VAL A 185 6.80 -4.49 -3.75
N TRP A 186 8.06 -4.09 -3.83
CA TRP A 186 8.97 -4.06 -2.68
C TRP A 186 8.59 -2.99 -1.68
N VAL A 187 8.07 -1.88 -2.16
CA VAL A 187 7.55 -0.81 -1.31
C VAL A 187 6.30 -1.30 -0.55
N PHE A 188 5.39 -2.05 -1.21
CA PHE A 188 4.26 -2.68 -0.53
C PHE A 188 4.70 -3.72 0.49
N VAL A 189 5.66 -4.57 0.16
CA VAL A 189 6.20 -5.57 1.10
C VAL A 189 6.78 -4.89 2.32
N GLY A 190 7.66 -3.90 2.13
CA GLY A 190 8.25 -3.13 3.23
C GLY A 190 7.20 -2.41 4.09
N PHE A 191 6.23 -1.76 3.44
CA PHE A 191 5.11 -1.12 4.15
C PHE A 191 4.29 -2.13 4.96
N THR A 192 3.96 -3.28 4.38
CA THR A 192 3.16 -4.31 5.06
C THR A 192 3.89 -4.87 6.26
N LEU A 193 5.19 -5.18 6.13
CA LEU A 193 6.00 -5.65 7.25
C LEU A 193 6.06 -4.63 8.37
N LEU A 194 6.33 -3.36 8.05
CA LEU A 194 6.34 -2.28 9.04
C LEU A 194 4.96 -2.11 9.69
N HIS A 195 3.88 -2.07 8.89
CA HIS A 195 2.51 -1.93 9.37
C HIS A 195 2.13 -3.05 10.34
N VAL A 196 2.35 -4.30 9.96
CA VAL A 196 2.03 -5.46 10.81
C VAL A 196 2.85 -5.40 12.10
N THR A 197 4.15 -5.11 12.01
CA THR A 197 5.02 -4.97 13.18
C THR A 197 4.50 -3.89 14.14
N LEU A 198 4.15 -2.72 13.64
CA LEU A 198 3.63 -1.62 14.47
C LEU A 198 2.27 -1.96 15.09
N VAL A 199 1.38 -2.63 14.36
CA VAL A 199 0.09 -3.07 14.90
C VAL A 199 0.28 -4.01 16.09
N PHE A 200 1.17 -5.00 15.98
CA PHE A 200 1.39 -5.95 17.07
C PHE A 200 2.17 -5.36 18.24
N LEU A 201 3.16 -4.51 18.01
CA LEU A 201 4.04 -3.99 19.06
C LEU A 201 3.52 -2.72 19.73
N VAL A 202 2.80 -1.86 18.98
CA VAL A 202 2.42 -0.53 19.47
C VAL A 202 0.95 -0.42 19.81
N ASP A 203 0.05 -0.95 18.97
CA ASP A 203 -1.41 -0.82 19.19
C ASP A 203 -2.18 -2.09 18.76
N PRO A 204 -2.06 -3.20 19.51
CA PRO A 204 -2.81 -4.43 19.22
C PRO A 204 -4.33 -4.26 19.34
N ALA A 205 -4.81 -3.24 20.06
CA ALA A 205 -6.24 -2.92 20.13
C ALA A 205 -6.79 -2.46 18.77
N SER A 206 -5.95 -1.85 17.90
CA SER A 206 -6.32 -1.50 16.54
C SER A 206 -6.61 -2.70 15.66
N LEU A 207 -5.90 -3.83 15.84
CA LEU A 207 -6.22 -5.08 15.12
C LEU A 207 -7.64 -5.54 15.46
N ARG A 208 -7.99 -5.57 16.76
CA ARG A 208 -9.33 -5.91 17.19
C ARG A 208 -10.38 -4.95 16.60
N ALA A 209 -10.10 -3.66 16.60
CA ALA A 209 -10.98 -2.65 16.02
C ALA A 209 -11.16 -2.84 14.51
N MET A 210 -10.12 -3.26 13.79
CA MET A 210 -10.20 -3.56 12.36
C MET A 210 -11.01 -4.83 12.06
N ILE A 211 -11.09 -5.77 13.00
CA ILE A 211 -11.95 -6.97 12.90
C ILE A 211 -13.39 -6.66 13.32
N THR A 212 -13.60 -6.05 14.48
CA THR A 212 -14.91 -5.89 15.10
C THR A 212 -15.61 -4.56 14.79
N GLY A 213 -14.87 -3.53 14.43
CA GLY A 213 -15.32 -2.14 14.30
C GLY A 213 -15.22 -1.33 15.59
N TRP A 214 -14.94 -1.97 16.73
CA TRP A 214 -14.97 -1.35 18.05
C TRP A 214 -13.59 -1.32 18.70
N TYR A 215 -13.23 -0.15 19.21
CA TYR A 215 -11.95 0.10 19.88
C TYR A 215 -12.17 0.24 21.39
N ARG A 216 -11.32 -0.41 22.16
CA ARG A 216 -11.25 -0.27 23.61
C ARG A 216 -9.81 0.10 23.98
N GLY A 217 -9.56 1.35 24.29
CA GLY A 217 -8.24 1.86 24.65
C GLY A 217 -8.34 3.26 25.23
N ARG A 218 -7.23 3.74 25.82
CA ARG A 218 -7.14 5.14 26.20
C ARG A 218 -7.08 5.98 24.91
N PHE A 219 -8.16 6.69 24.60
CA PHE A 219 -7.97 7.86 23.74
C PHE A 219 -7.17 8.86 24.57
N PRO A 220 -6.12 9.49 24.01
CA PRO A 220 -5.61 10.71 24.57
C PRO A 220 -6.81 11.64 24.68
N SER A 221 -7.14 12.03 25.92
CA SER A 221 -8.23 12.97 26.18
C SER A 221 -8.02 14.20 25.33
N HIS A 222 -9.06 14.58 24.58
CA HIS A 222 -9.14 15.90 23.98
C HIS A 222 -9.09 16.91 25.16
N ALA A 223 -7.95 17.55 25.37
CA ALA A 223 -7.83 18.77 26.13
C ALA A 223 -7.85 19.91 25.13
#